data_56d1e6a7dbb4589db888d9c7f9e38834
#
_entry.id   56d1e6a7dbb4589db888d9c7f9e38834
#
_cell.length_a   1.000
_cell.length_b   1.000
_cell.length_c   1.000
_cell.angle_alpha   90.00
_cell.angle_beta   90.00
_cell.angle_gamma   90.00
#
_symmetry.space_group_name_H-M   'P 1'
#
loop_
_entity.id
_entity.type
_entity.pdbx_description
1 polymer ?
#
loop_
_entity_poly.entity_id
_entity_poly.type
_entity_poly.pdbx_seq_one_letter_code
_entity_poly.pdbx_strand_id
1 'polypeptide(L)'
;MSISPPAPWLERSDMTGLRPVGKRPPLPAYIRQTWRRRHFIWADARARALGTQRGTLLGNIWLIVKPMLDALVFFAVFGLLLETNRGIDNFVGYLLVGVTMFPTLQRAITGGGQVMSAGRNLIRSFSFPRVALPISFMIRGALDTLPPLSALLIIVMILPPHAWPSWHWILIVPIFALQNLFALGLALFTSRITAQLPDMRNVWPFVAQFWYFGSGVFFSFDKMMHRPAARFVVDWNPGYKLLTMYRDVILYQRVPPGRDWAVMGLWVLVTVGVGYVFFWAREESYGVER
;
A
#
# COMPACT_ATOMS: atom_id res chain seq x y z
N MET A 1 -53.27 43.72 8.91
CA MET A 1 -52.08 42.85 8.80
C MET A 1 -51.13 43.50 7.80
N SER A 2 -50.17 44.31 8.25
CA SER A 2 -49.18 44.95 7.37
C SER A 2 -48.01 43.98 7.16
N ILE A 3 -47.85 43.51 5.93
CA ILE A 3 -46.70 42.70 5.52
C ILE A 3 -45.51 43.65 5.46
N SER A 4 -44.59 43.52 6.40
CA SER A 4 -43.32 44.26 6.37
C SER A 4 -42.56 43.94 5.07
N PRO A 5 -41.98 44.95 4.37
CA PRO A 5 -41.18 44.69 3.20
C PRO A 5 -40.02 43.78 3.51
N PRO A 6 -39.59 42.88 2.60
CA PRO A 6 -38.45 42.00 2.81
C PRO A 6 -37.21 42.85 3.08
N ALA A 7 -36.40 42.40 4.03
CA ALA A 7 -35.18 43.09 4.47
C ALA A 7 -34.24 43.31 3.27
N PRO A 8 -33.62 44.50 3.12
CA PRO A 8 -32.84 44.89 1.94
C PRO A 8 -31.57 44.05 1.70
N TRP A 9 -31.15 43.20 2.69
CA TRP A 9 -30.05 42.27 2.55
C TRP A 9 -30.45 40.90 1.94
N LEU A 10 -31.75 40.73 1.56
CA LEU A 10 -32.22 39.58 0.77
C LEU A 10 -32.13 39.83 -0.75
N GLU A 11 -31.40 40.87 -1.19
CA GLU A 11 -31.07 41.00 -2.61
C GLU A 11 -30.33 39.78 -3.07
N ARG A 12 -30.83 39.15 -4.14
CA ARG A 12 -30.22 38.00 -4.80
C ARG A 12 -28.77 38.34 -5.10
N SER A 13 -27.85 37.73 -4.37
CA SER A 13 -26.42 37.82 -4.66
C SER A 13 -26.25 37.46 -6.13
N ASP A 14 -25.65 38.35 -6.91
CA ASP A 14 -25.35 38.08 -8.31
C ASP A 14 -24.42 36.88 -8.40
N MET A 15 -24.96 35.73 -8.82
CA MET A 15 -24.24 34.47 -8.89
C MET A 15 -23.38 34.32 -10.16
N THR A 16 -23.43 35.33 -11.04
CA THR A 16 -22.78 35.27 -12.38
C THR A 16 -21.26 35.21 -12.32
N GLY A 17 -20.63 35.57 -11.18
CA GLY A 17 -19.18 35.46 -10.95
C GLY A 17 -18.75 34.28 -10.09
N LEU A 18 -19.68 33.51 -9.54
CA LEU A 18 -19.32 32.40 -8.66
C LEU A 18 -18.85 31.18 -9.47
N ARG A 19 -17.60 30.79 -9.28
CA ARG A 19 -17.13 29.50 -9.78
C ARG A 19 -17.61 28.42 -8.83
N PRO A 20 -18.21 27.31 -9.36
CA PRO A 20 -18.61 26.18 -8.51
C PRO A 20 -17.39 25.64 -7.76
N VAL A 21 -17.39 25.79 -6.45
CA VAL A 21 -16.34 25.27 -5.56
C VAL A 21 -16.47 23.75 -5.55
N GLY A 22 -15.41 23.06 -5.98
CA GLY A 22 -15.37 21.59 -5.94
C GLY A 22 -15.72 20.87 -7.24
N LYS A 23 -15.95 21.57 -8.36
CA LYS A 23 -16.15 20.92 -9.66
C LYS A 23 -14.91 20.14 -10.06
N ARG A 24 -15.11 18.86 -10.45
CA ARG A 24 -14.04 17.97 -10.91
C ARG A 24 -13.31 18.55 -12.12
N PRO A 25 -11.98 18.79 -12.03
CA PRO A 25 -11.21 19.22 -13.19
C PRO A 25 -11.08 18.07 -14.21
N PRO A 26 -10.89 18.35 -15.50
CA PRO A 26 -10.61 17.32 -16.49
C PRO A 26 -9.33 16.54 -16.10
N LEU A 27 -9.30 15.25 -16.44
CA LEU A 27 -8.25 14.32 -16.02
C LEU A 27 -6.81 14.84 -16.26
N PRO A 28 -6.46 15.41 -17.43
CA PRO A 28 -5.10 15.93 -17.66
C PRO A 28 -4.74 17.10 -16.72
N ALA A 29 -5.72 17.98 -16.46
CA ALA A 29 -5.53 19.09 -15.53
C ALA A 29 -5.37 18.59 -14.09
N TYR A 30 -6.11 17.56 -13.71
CA TYR A 30 -6.03 16.93 -12.40
C TYR A 30 -4.65 16.29 -12.15
N ILE A 31 -4.11 15.56 -13.13
CA ILE A 31 -2.76 14.98 -13.09
C ILE A 31 -1.73 16.11 -12.93
N ARG A 32 -1.83 17.18 -13.73
CA ARG A 32 -0.92 18.32 -13.64
C ARG A 32 -1.00 19.04 -12.28
N GLN A 33 -2.20 19.21 -11.73
CA GLN A 33 -2.38 19.79 -10.40
C GLN A 33 -1.75 18.90 -9.31
N THR A 34 -1.94 17.58 -9.37
CA THR A 34 -1.30 16.62 -8.47
C THR A 34 0.22 16.73 -8.54
N TRP A 35 0.78 16.79 -9.75
CA TRP A 35 2.23 16.94 -9.94
C TRP A 35 2.78 18.27 -9.39
N ARG A 36 2.04 19.37 -9.54
CA ARG A 36 2.41 20.66 -8.95
C ARG A 36 2.46 20.61 -7.43
N ARG A 37 1.71 19.74 -6.79
CA ARG A 37 1.68 19.54 -5.33
C ARG A 37 2.67 18.49 -4.83
N ARG A 38 3.58 17.97 -5.65
CA ARG A 38 4.54 16.91 -5.28
C ARG A 38 5.38 17.25 -4.05
N HIS A 39 5.78 18.52 -3.88
CA HIS A 39 6.55 18.96 -2.71
C HIS A 39 5.73 18.90 -1.42
N PHE A 40 4.46 19.29 -1.49
CA PHE A 40 3.52 19.14 -0.37
C PHE A 40 3.32 17.65 -0.03
N ILE A 41 3.06 16.82 -1.03
CA ILE A 41 2.86 15.36 -0.86
C ILE A 41 4.07 14.73 -0.17
N TRP A 42 5.28 15.08 -0.63
CA TRP A 42 6.53 14.59 -0.04
C TRP A 42 6.73 15.09 1.39
N ALA A 43 6.50 16.38 1.64
CA ALA A 43 6.65 16.98 2.97
C ALA A 43 5.67 16.37 3.98
N ASP A 44 4.39 16.18 3.61
CA ASP A 44 3.39 15.53 4.46
C ASP A 44 3.77 14.06 4.76
N ALA A 45 4.19 13.31 3.74
CA ALA A 45 4.62 11.93 3.90
C ALA A 45 5.81 11.81 4.86
N ARG A 46 6.85 12.65 4.66
CA ARG A 46 8.05 12.65 5.48
C ARG A 46 7.78 13.08 6.93
N ALA A 47 6.97 14.13 7.11
CA ALA A 47 6.63 14.62 8.46
C ALA A 47 5.90 13.55 9.29
N ARG A 48 5.01 12.78 8.64
CA ARG A 48 4.27 11.70 9.28
C ARG A 48 5.13 10.45 9.51
N ALA A 49 6.04 10.10 8.60
CA ALA A 49 6.97 8.99 8.77
C ALA A 49 7.88 9.21 9.99
N LEU A 50 8.46 10.40 10.14
CA LEU A 50 9.30 10.76 11.29
C LEU A 50 8.54 10.83 12.61
N GLY A 51 7.21 10.96 12.55
CA GLY A 51 6.31 11.06 13.73
C GLY A 51 5.67 9.75 14.14
N THR A 52 5.85 8.64 13.40
CA THR A 52 5.05 7.42 13.51
C THR A 52 5.06 6.80 14.91
N GLN A 53 6.18 6.86 15.62
CA GLN A 53 6.37 6.20 16.92
C GLN A 53 6.73 7.21 18.05
N ARG A 54 6.47 8.52 17.86
CA ARG A 54 6.66 9.51 18.91
C ARG A 54 5.70 9.22 20.06
N GLY A 55 6.24 8.95 21.25
CA GLY A 55 5.46 8.62 22.46
C GLY A 55 5.62 7.18 22.96
N THR A 56 6.35 6.32 22.24
CA THR A 56 6.75 5.00 22.75
C THR A 56 8.22 5.02 23.19
N LEU A 57 8.56 4.26 24.24
CA LEU A 57 9.94 4.20 24.78
C LEU A 57 10.97 3.76 23.74
N LEU A 58 10.64 2.84 22.87
CA LEU A 58 11.51 2.31 21.83
C LEU A 58 11.40 3.07 20.51
N GLY A 59 10.45 4.02 20.38
CA GLY A 59 10.30 4.83 19.19
C GLY A 59 10.25 4.01 17.89
N ASN A 60 11.04 4.41 16.91
CA ASN A 60 11.09 3.78 15.59
C ASN A 60 11.72 2.36 15.59
N ILE A 61 12.32 1.91 16.69
CA ILE A 61 12.86 0.54 16.81
C ILE A 61 11.72 -0.49 16.64
N TRP A 62 10.50 -0.14 17.03
CA TRP A 62 9.32 -0.99 16.82
C TRP A 62 9.06 -1.34 15.34
N LEU A 63 9.48 -0.51 14.41
CA LEU A 63 9.38 -0.83 12.97
C LEU A 63 10.20 -2.07 12.58
N ILE A 64 11.27 -2.34 13.32
CA ILE A 64 12.16 -3.49 13.13
C ILE A 64 11.73 -4.66 14.04
N VAL A 65 11.53 -4.39 15.32
CA VAL A 65 11.25 -5.41 16.34
C VAL A 65 9.97 -6.17 16.04
N LYS A 66 8.90 -5.48 15.62
CA LYS A 66 7.63 -6.14 15.36
C LYS A 66 7.71 -7.21 14.26
N PRO A 67 8.21 -6.95 13.03
CA PRO A 67 8.38 -8.00 12.03
C PRO A 67 9.31 -9.13 12.49
N MET A 68 10.28 -8.86 13.36
CA MET A 68 11.15 -9.90 13.94
C MET A 68 10.37 -10.82 14.88
N LEU A 69 9.55 -10.25 15.77
CA LEU A 69 8.69 -11.02 16.66
C LEU A 69 7.64 -11.82 15.87
N ASP A 70 7.01 -11.20 14.86
CA ASP A 70 6.07 -11.89 13.99
C ASP A 70 6.76 -13.08 13.28
N ALA A 71 7.97 -12.89 12.74
CA ALA A 71 8.75 -13.95 12.12
C ALA A 71 9.11 -15.06 13.12
N LEU A 72 9.47 -14.72 14.35
CA LEU A 72 9.78 -15.69 15.40
C LEU A 72 8.57 -16.56 15.75
N VAL A 73 7.39 -15.93 15.93
CA VAL A 73 6.14 -16.64 16.21
C VAL A 73 5.79 -17.58 15.05
N PHE A 74 5.85 -17.08 13.83
CA PHE A 74 5.56 -17.90 12.66
C PHE A 74 6.58 -19.00 12.42
N PHE A 75 7.85 -18.77 12.72
CA PHE A 75 8.88 -19.83 12.70
C PHE A 75 8.57 -20.92 13.73
N ALA A 76 8.21 -20.54 14.95
CA ALA A 76 7.84 -21.51 15.99
C ALA A 76 6.63 -22.36 15.56
N VAL A 77 5.59 -21.74 14.99
CA VAL A 77 4.37 -22.44 14.58
C VAL A 77 4.61 -23.28 13.30
N PHE A 78 5.08 -22.66 12.24
CA PHE A 78 5.18 -23.29 10.93
C PHE A 78 6.48 -24.08 10.72
N GLY A 79 7.55 -23.66 11.37
CA GLY A 79 8.85 -24.32 11.26
C GLY A 79 9.00 -25.50 12.24
N LEU A 80 8.70 -25.27 13.53
CA LEU A 80 8.93 -26.28 14.57
C LEU A 80 7.69 -27.16 14.80
N LEU A 81 6.48 -26.57 14.92
CA LEU A 81 5.29 -27.33 15.28
C LEU A 81 4.67 -28.06 14.08
N LEU A 82 4.53 -27.38 12.94
CA LEU A 82 3.89 -27.93 11.74
C LEU A 82 4.86 -28.52 10.73
N GLU A 83 6.16 -28.38 10.96
CA GLU A 83 7.23 -28.88 10.07
C GLU A 83 7.02 -28.55 8.58
N THR A 84 6.39 -27.41 8.28
CA THR A 84 6.12 -26.96 6.90
C THR A 84 7.37 -26.47 6.17
N ASN A 85 8.52 -26.44 6.85
CA ASN A 85 9.83 -26.09 6.31
C ASN A 85 10.38 -27.11 5.30
N ARG A 86 9.78 -28.31 5.20
CA ARG A 86 10.24 -29.37 4.30
C ARG A 86 10.23 -28.94 2.84
N GLY A 87 11.43 -28.80 2.25
CA GLY A 87 11.64 -28.40 0.85
C GLY A 87 11.91 -26.91 0.64
N ILE A 88 12.17 -26.14 1.71
CA ILE A 88 12.62 -24.74 1.64
C ILE A 88 13.97 -24.64 2.33
N ASP A 89 15.06 -24.46 1.57
CA ASP A 89 16.43 -24.48 2.07
C ASP A 89 16.71 -23.37 3.10
N ASN A 90 16.11 -22.19 2.92
CA ASN A 90 16.23 -21.05 3.86
C ASN A 90 14.84 -20.63 4.36
N PHE A 91 14.23 -21.46 5.19
CA PHE A 91 12.88 -21.22 5.68
C PHE A 91 12.77 -19.95 6.53
N VAL A 92 13.78 -19.64 7.35
CA VAL A 92 13.79 -18.42 8.17
C VAL A 92 13.83 -17.18 7.28
N GLY A 93 14.74 -17.13 6.32
CA GLY A 93 14.78 -16.04 5.33
C GLY A 93 13.48 -15.94 4.51
N TYR A 94 12.92 -17.09 4.12
CA TYR A 94 11.66 -17.19 3.40
C TYR A 94 10.52 -16.52 4.16
N LEU A 95 10.38 -16.80 5.46
CA LEU A 95 9.40 -16.18 6.35
C LEU A 95 9.68 -14.69 6.55
N LEU A 96 10.93 -14.32 6.83
CA LEU A 96 11.33 -12.94 7.05
C LEU A 96 10.99 -12.03 5.86
N VAL A 97 11.26 -12.48 4.63
CA VAL A 97 10.85 -11.76 3.41
C VAL A 97 9.34 -11.58 3.38
N GLY A 98 8.58 -12.64 3.65
CA GLY A 98 7.12 -12.60 3.62
C GLY A 98 6.53 -11.63 4.64
N VAL A 99 6.92 -11.76 5.92
CA VAL A 99 6.37 -10.93 7.03
C VAL A 99 6.86 -9.50 6.98
N THR A 100 7.97 -9.22 6.30
CA THR A 100 8.51 -7.85 6.17
C THR A 100 7.93 -7.12 4.97
N MET A 101 7.80 -7.78 3.82
CA MET A 101 7.40 -7.14 2.56
C MET A 101 5.88 -7.09 2.37
N PHE A 102 5.14 -8.15 2.72
CA PHE A 102 3.70 -8.22 2.49
C PHE A 102 2.88 -7.16 3.27
N PRO A 103 3.25 -6.73 4.49
CA PRO A 103 2.52 -5.69 5.22
C PRO A 103 2.34 -4.37 4.46
N THR A 104 3.18 -4.06 3.49
CA THR A 104 2.98 -2.91 2.59
C THR A 104 1.67 -3.04 1.80
N LEU A 105 1.36 -4.23 1.30
CA LEU A 105 0.12 -4.52 0.57
C LEU A 105 -1.10 -4.52 1.51
N GLN A 106 -0.96 -5.11 2.70
CA GLN A 106 -2.02 -5.07 3.72
C GLN A 106 -2.34 -3.63 4.13
N ARG A 107 -1.31 -2.80 4.35
CA ARG A 107 -1.46 -1.38 4.66
C ARG A 107 -2.17 -0.62 3.55
N ALA A 108 -1.86 -0.91 2.29
CA ALA A 108 -2.52 -0.29 1.14
C ALA A 108 -4.02 -0.55 1.12
N ILE A 109 -4.44 -1.78 1.45
CA ILE A 109 -5.86 -2.15 1.48
C ILE A 109 -6.54 -1.56 2.72
N THR A 110 -6.02 -1.82 3.91
CA THR A 110 -6.67 -1.45 5.18
C THR A 110 -6.56 0.03 5.47
N GLY A 111 -5.34 0.57 5.43
CA GLY A 111 -5.07 1.99 5.69
C GLY A 111 -5.54 2.87 4.54
N GLY A 112 -5.39 2.43 3.28
CA GLY A 112 -5.93 3.10 2.10
C GLY A 112 -7.42 3.40 2.25
N GLY A 113 -8.19 2.42 2.72
CA GLY A 113 -9.62 2.61 3.00
C GLY A 113 -9.93 3.71 4.03
N GLN A 114 -8.99 4.05 4.90
CA GLN A 114 -9.19 5.04 5.96
C GLN A 114 -8.63 6.43 5.63
N VAL A 115 -7.84 6.57 4.56
CA VAL A 115 -7.12 7.81 4.22
C VAL A 115 -8.04 9.01 4.07
N MET A 116 -9.20 8.83 3.42
CA MET A 116 -10.13 9.94 3.18
C MET A 116 -10.80 10.42 4.48
N SER A 117 -11.18 9.52 5.37
CA SER A 117 -11.76 9.87 6.67
C SER A 117 -10.72 10.51 7.60
N ALA A 118 -9.50 9.99 7.62
CA ALA A 118 -8.40 10.57 8.39
C ALA A 118 -7.97 11.96 7.88
N GLY A 119 -8.09 12.20 6.56
CA GLY A 119 -7.78 13.48 5.92
C GLY A 119 -8.90 14.51 5.89
N ARG A 120 -10.06 14.25 6.52
CA ARG A 120 -11.26 15.08 6.42
C ARG A 120 -11.02 16.55 6.78
N ASN A 121 -10.30 16.81 7.87
CA ASN A 121 -10.00 18.19 8.30
C ASN A 121 -9.14 18.92 7.26
N LEU A 122 -8.19 18.24 6.64
CA LEU A 122 -7.33 18.82 5.60
C LEU A 122 -8.14 19.11 4.33
N ILE A 123 -9.06 18.22 3.96
CA ILE A 123 -9.94 18.38 2.79
C ILE A 123 -10.86 19.60 2.97
N ARG A 124 -11.32 19.87 4.19
CA ARG A 124 -12.20 21.02 4.50
C ARG A 124 -11.44 22.34 4.55
N SER A 125 -10.20 22.33 5.02
CA SER A 125 -9.42 23.55 5.23
C SER A 125 -8.70 24.04 3.98
N PHE A 126 -8.42 23.16 3.02
CA PHE A 126 -7.59 23.49 1.85
C PHE A 126 -8.15 22.91 0.56
N SER A 127 -8.10 23.69 -0.52
CA SER A 127 -8.41 23.20 -1.86
C SER A 127 -7.16 22.61 -2.52
N PHE A 128 -7.13 21.26 -2.67
CA PHE A 128 -6.08 20.52 -3.36
C PHE A 128 -6.64 19.23 -3.96
N PRO A 129 -5.96 18.62 -4.94
CA PRO A 129 -6.37 17.32 -5.49
C PRO A 129 -6.35 16.24 -4.41
N ARG A 130 -7.50 15.65 -4.12
CA ARG A 130 -7.66 14.73 -2.97
C ARG A 130 -6.86 13.44 -3.12
N VAL A 131 -6.45 13.09 -4.35
CA VAL A 131 -5.52 11.98 -4.63
C VAL A 131 -4.16 12.18 -3.95
N ALA A 132 -3.81 13.42 -3.59
CA ALA A 132 -2.58 13.69 -2.83
C ALA A 132 -2.53 12.95 -1.49
N LEU A 133 -3.68 12.69 -0.86
CA LEU A 133 -3.75 11.97 0.42
C LEU A 133 -3.35 10.48 0.30
N PRO A 134 -3.94 9.67 -0.60
CA PRO A 134 -3.47 8.31 -0.83
C PRO A 134 -2.00 8.23 -1.28
N ILE A 135 -1.55 9.16 -2.13
CA ILE A 135 -0.15 9.20 -2.58
C ILE A 135 0.78 9.47 -1.39
N SER A 136 0.50 10.51 -0.58
CA SER A 136 1.28 10.84 0.62
C SER A 136 1.30 9.66 1.61
N PHE A 137 0.15 9.01 1.83
CA PHE A 137 0.03 7.83 2.67
C PHE A 137 0.93 6.67 2.19
N MET A 138 0.97 6.40 0.88
CA MET A 138 1.80 5.32 0.34
C MET A 138 3.29 5.67 0.33
N ILE A 139 3.67 6.92 0.06
CA ILE A 139 5.07 7.37 0.18
C ILE A 139 5.54 7.22 1.63
N ARG A 140 4.72 7.63 2.62
CA ARG A 140 5.02 7.37 4.04
C ARG A 140 5.21 5.89 4.29
N GLY A 141 4.30 5.04 3.81
CA GLY A 141 4.39 3.60 3.95
C GLY A 141 5.67 3.00 3.36
N ALA A 142 6.13 3.53 2.23
CA ALA A 142 7.41 3.16 1.62
C ALA A 142 8.59 3.53 2.55
N LEU A 143 8.60 4.75 3.09
CA LEU A 143 9.62 5.20 4.04
C LEU A 143 9.63 4.36 5.33
N ASP A 144 8.44 4.02 5.86
CA ASP A 144 8.28 3.18 7.05
C ASP A 144 8.75 1.72 6.82
N THR A 145 8.84 1.27 5.56
CA THR A 145 9.28 -0.07 5.19
C THR A 145 10.80 -0.17 5.05
N LEU A 146 11.53 0.95 4.87
CA LEU A 146 12.99 0.92 4.70
C LEU A 146 13.75 0.37 5.92
N PRO A 147 13.44 0.76 7.19
CA PRO A 147 14.11 0.19 8.35
C PRO A 147 13.93 -1.33 8.49
N PRO A 148 12.71 -1.91 8.41
CA PRO A 148 12.56 -3.35 8.45
C PRO A 148 13.19 -4.06 7.25
N LEU A 149 13.21 -3.46 6.06
CA LEU A 149 13.94 -4.02 4.91
C LEU A 149 15.44 -4.08 5.17
N SER A 150 16.05 -3.02 5.71
CA SER A 150 17.47 -3.04 6.05
C SER A 150 17.80 -4.08 7.13
N ALA A 151 16.94 -4.22 8.13
CA ALA A 151 17.09 -5.24 9.16
C ALA A 151 16.97 -6.67 8.58
N LEU A 152 16.01 -6.90 7.67
CA LEU A 152 15.89 -8.16 6.94
C LEU A 152 17.20 -8.51 6.22
N LEU A 153 17.77 -7.57 5.46
CA LEU A 153 19.01 -7.79 4.73
C LEU A 153 20.19 -8.15 5.66
N ILE A 154 20.30 -7.46 6.80
CA ILE A 154 21.33 -7.76 7.81
C ILE A 154 21.11 -9.16 8.41
N ILE A 155 19.89 -9.53 8.74
CA ILE A 155 19.58 -10.80 9.39
C ILE A 155 19.86 -11.99 8.46
N VAL A 156 19.47 -11.90 7.19
CA VAL A 156 19.75 -13.00 6.24
C VAL A 156 21.24 -13.17 5.93
N MET A 157 22.07 -12.15 6.20
CA MET A 157 23.52 -12.27 6.14
C MET A 157 24.10 -13.01 7.37
N ILE A 158 23.48 -12.85 8.53
CA ILE A 158 23.98 -13.40 9.81
C ILE A 158 23.47 -14.83 10.04
N LEU A 159 22.20 -15.11 9.72
CA LEU A 159 21.58 -16.40 9.98
C LEU A 159 21.90 -17.43 8.87
N PRO A 160 22.26 -18.67 9.22
CA PRO A 160 22.43 -19.76 8.26
C PRO A 160 21.11 -20.14 7.56
N PRO A 161 21.16 -20.55 6.28
CA PRO A 161 22.26 -20.44 5.33
C PRO A 161 22.47 -18.97 4.93
N HIS A 162 23.68 -18.46 5.10
CA HIS A 162 24.02 -17.05 4.89
C HIS A 162 23.73 -16.60 3.45
N ALA A 163 22.93 -15.55 3.29
CA ALA A 163 22.69 -14.90 1.99
C ALA A 163 23.59 -13.66 1.88
N TRP A 164 24.75 -13.82 1.24
CA TRP A 164 25.71 -12.73 1.06
C TRP A 164 25.24 -11.71 0.02
N PRO A 165 25.55 -10.41 0.19
CA PRO A 165 25.24 -9.38 -0.79
C PRO A 165 25.84 -9.73 -2.15
N SER A 166 24.98 -9.74 -3.16
CA SER A 166 25.39 -9.95 -4.55
C SER A 166 24.84 -8.82 -5.43
N TRP A 167 25.31 -8.72 -6.66
CA TRP A 167 24.78 -7.72 -7.59
C TRP A 167 23.27 -7.82 -7.79
N HIS A 168 22.66 -9.00 -7.57
CA HIS A 168 21.22 -9.21 -7.63
C HIS A 168 20.45 -8.31 -6.67
N TRP A 169 21.03 -7.91 -5.54
CA TRP A 169 20.39 -7.04 -4.57
C TRP A 169 20.03 -5.65 -5.14
N ILE A 170 20.68 -5.22 -6.22
CA ILE A 170 20.30 -3.99 -6.94
C ILE A 170 18.86 -4.09 -7.46
N LEU A 171 18.40 -5.30 -7.80
CA LEU A 171 17.03 -5.54 -8.27
C LEU A 171 15.97 -5.36 -7.17
N ILE A 172 16.35 -5.29 -5.90
CA ILE A 172 15.43 -4.94 -4.80
C ILE A 172 14.79 -3.58 -5.06
N VAL A 173 15.55 -2.62 -5.61
CA VAL A 173 15.05 -1.25 -5.86
C VAL A 173 13.89 -1.24 -6.85
N PRO A 174 13.98 -1.81 -8.07
CA PRO A 174 12.85 -1.83 -8.98
C PRO A 174 11.68 -2.71 -8.49
N ILE A 175 11.94 -3.82 -7.77
CA ILE A 175 10.88 -4.64 -7.16
C ILE A 175 10.13 -3.83 -6.10
N PHE A 176 10.86 -3.09 -5.25
CA PHE A 176 10.28 -2.21 -4.25
C PHE A 176 9.46 -1.08 -4.87
N ALA A 177 9.91 -0.51 -5.99
CA ALA A 177 9.15 0.47 -6.74
C ALA A 177 7.84 -0.12 -7.31
N LEU A 178 7.90 -1.30 -7.95
CA LEU A 178 6.72 -2.01 -8.46
C LEU A 178 5.73 -2.32 -7.33
N GLN A 179 6.21 -2.79 -6.19
CA GLN A 179 5.37 -3.07 -5.01
C GLN A 179 4.63 -1.82 -4.53
N ASN A 180 5.33 -0.69 -4.39
CA ASN A 180 4.72 0.55 -3.90
C ASN A 180 3.76 1.17 -4.93
N LEU A 181 4.03 1.07 -6.21
CA LEU A 181 3.11 1.48 -7.27
C LEU A 181 1.85 0.62 -7.29
N PHE A 182 2.01 -0.70 -7.21
CA PHE A 182 0.88 -1.62 -7.10
C PHE A 182 0.03 -1.33 -5.85
N ALA A 183 0.68 -1.15 -4.70
CA ALA A 183 0.04 -0.80 -3.45
C ALA A 183 -0.69 0.56 -3.52
N LEU A 184 -0.14 1.55 -4.24
CA LEU A 184 -0.83 2.83 -4.50
C LEU A 184 -2.13 2.61 -5.27
N GLY A 185 -2.12 1.77 -6.31
CA GLY A 185 -3.34 1.40 -7.03
C GLY A 185 -4.41 0.80 -6.11
N LEU A 186 -4.02 -0.15 -5.25
CA LEU A 186 -4.93 -0.73 -4.25
C LEU A 186 -5.47 0.32 -3.27
N ALA A 187 -4.61 1.21 -2.77
CA ALA A 187 -5.01 2.28 -1.85
C ALA A 187 -6.02 3.24 -2.49
N LEU A 188 -5.88 3.56 -3.77
CA LEU A 188 -6.83 4.38 -4.51
C LEU A 188 -8.20 3.70 -4.62
N PHE A 189 -8.23 2.40 -4.91
CA PHE A 189 -9.47 1.62 -4.95
C PHE A 189 -10.17 1.59 -3.60
N THR A 190 -9.45 1.20 -2.56
CA THR A 190 -10.02 1.05 -1.21
C THR A 190 -10.45 2.39 -0.62
N SER A 191 -9.69 3.48 -0.87
CA SER A 191 -10.05 4.83 -0.46
C SER A 191 -11.40 5.26 -1.04
N ARG A 192 -11.61 5.03 -2.35
CA ARG A 192 -12.87 5.40 -2.98
C ARG A 192 -14.03 4.54 -2.48
N ILE A 193 -13.87 3.23 -2.44
CA ILE A 193 -14.93 2.32 -2.01
C ILE A 193 -15.36 2.65 -0.59
N THR A 194 -14.41 2.85 0.33
CA THR A 194 -14.71 3.17 1.72
C THR A 194 -15.33 4.57 1.89
N ALA A 195 -14.97 5.52 1.04
CA ALA A 195 -15.62 6.83 1.05
C ALA A 195 -17.11 6.77 0.67
N GLN A 196 -17.51 5.77 -0.14
CA GLN A 196 -18.90 5.54 -0.52
C GLN A 196 -19.62 4.59 0.44
N LEU A 197 -18.93 3.58 0.91
CA LEU A 197 -19.42 2.51 1.79
C LEU A 197 -18.53 2.42 3.03
N PRO A 198 -18.82 3.21 4.09
CA PRO A 198 -17.97 3.29 5.29
C PRO A 198 -17.73 1.94 5.98
N ASP A 199 -18.67 1.01 5.88
CA ASP A 199 -18.58 -0.32 6.47
C ASP A 199 -17.43 -1.17 5.89
N MET A 200 -17.00 -0.85 4.68
CA MET A 200 -15.87 -1.52 4.04
C MET A 200 -14.57 -1.42 4.84
N ARG A 201 -14.40 -0.41 5.69
CA ARG A 201 -13.26 -0.31 6.62
C ARG A 201 -13.12 -1.54 7.52
N ASN A 202 -14.24 -2.18 7.85
CA ASN A 202 -14.25 -3.39 8.68
C ASN A 202 -14.00 -4.66 7.85
N VAL A 203 -14.32 -4.64 6.56
CA VAL A 203 -14.14 -5.77 5.63
C VAL A 203 -12.70 -5.87 5.14
N TRP A 204 -12.03 -4.74 4.88
CA TRP A 204 -10.68 -4.72 4.33
C TRP A 204 -9.64 -5.53 5.14
N PRO A 205 -9.64 -5.51 6.49
CA PRO A 205 -8.71 -6.34 7.26
C PRO A 205 -8.85 -7.83 6.97
N PHE A 206 -10.09 -8.33 6.81
CA PHE A 206 -10.34 -9.74 6.46
C PHE A 206 -9.84 -10.07 5.06
N VAL A 207 -10.12 -9.21 4.08
CA VAL A 207 -9.63 -9.38 2.71
C VAL A 207 -8.09 -9.40 2.69
N ALA A 208 -7.45 -8.45 3.37
CA ALA A 208 -6.00 -8.36 3.44
C ALA A 208 -5.38 -9.56 4.16
N GLN A 209 -6.02 -10.06 5.23
CA GLN A 209 -5.57 -11.23 5.98
C GLN A 209 -5.73 -12.51 5.16
N PHE A 210 -6.86 -12.69 4.47
CA PHE A 210 -7.07 -13.83 3.58
C PHE A 210 -6.03 -13.86 2.46
N TRP A 211 -5.77 -12.71 1.85
CA TRP A 211 -4.77 -12.59 0.80
C TRP A 211 -3.35 -12.85 1.32
N TYR A 212 -3.03 -12.41 2.54
CA TYR A 212 -1.76 -12.69 3.21
C TYR A 212 -1.45 -14.18 3.29
N PHE A 213 -2.41 -14.98 3.76
CA PHE A 213 -2.26 -16.44 3.77
C PHE A 213 -2.23 -17.03 2.36
N GLY A 214 -3.04 -16.51 1.44
CA GLY A 214 -3.11 -16.95 0.06
C GLY A 214 -1.92 -16.55 -0.83
N SER A 215 -0.95 -15.79 -0.29
CA SER A 215 0.22 -15.34 -1.04
C SER A 215 1.52 -16.09 -0.70
N GLY A 216 1.43 -17.25 -0.06
CA GLY A 216 2.59 -18.10 0.20
C GLY A 216 3.62 -17.45 1.12
N VAL A 217 3.17 -16.69 2.13
CA VAL A 217 4.04 -16.07 3.13
C VAL A 217 4.69 -17.14 4.00
N PHE A 218 3.94 -18.17 4.39
CA PHE A 218 4.33 -19.18 5.37
C PHE A 218 4.74 -20.51 4.76
N PHE A 219 4.33 -20.79 3.52
CA PHE A 219 4.57 -22.06 2.84
C PHE A 219 4.76 -21.85 1.34
N SER A 220 5.50 -22.75 0.71
CA SER A 220 5.62 -22.77 -0.74
C SER A 220 4.44 -23.49 -1.39
N PHE A 221 3.98 -22.96 -2.49
CA PHE A 221 2.97 -23.60 -3.33
C PHE A 221 3.55 -24.67 -4.28
N ASP A 222 4.86 -24.95 -4.27
CA ASP A 222 5.51 -25.86 -5.22
C ASP A 222 4.85 -27.23 -5.26
N LYS A 223 4.46 -27.76 -4.09
CA LYS A 223 3.73 -29.05 -4.00
C LYS A 223 2.34 -29.01 -4.60
N MET A 224 1.73 -27.84 -4.76
CA MET A 224 0.40 -27.67 -5.34
C MET A 224 0.43 -27.33 -6.84
N MET A 225 1.61 -27.06 -7.40
CA MET A 225 1.81 -26.68 -8.81
C MET A 225 1.44 -27.81 -9.80
N HIS A 226 1.27 -29.04 -9.34
CA HIS A 226 0.76 -30.14 -10.15
C HIS A 226 -0.72 -29.99 -10.53
N ARG A 227 -1.47 -29.14 -9.80
CA ARG A 227 -2.88 -28.88 -10.09
C ARG A 227 -3.01 -27.63 -10.98
N PRO A 228 -3.60 -27.72 -12.19
CA PRO A 228 -3.69 -26.58 -13.12
C PRO A 228 -4.37 -25.35 -12.54
N ALA A 229 -5.46 -25.55 -11.78
CA ALA A 229 -6.19 -24.45 -11.13
C ALA A 229 -5.34 -23.73 -10.06
N ALA A 230 -4.58 -24.49 -9.23
CA ALA A 230 -3.70 -23.91 -8.23
C ALA A 230 -2.55 -23.12 -8.89
N ARG A 231 -1.97 -23.70 -9.95
CA ARG A 231 -0.92 -23.03 -10.74
C ARG A 231 -1.41 -21.72 -11.34
N PHE A 232 -2.61 -21.68 -11.92
CA PHE A 232 -3.17 -20.45 -12.47
C PHE A 232 -3.31 -19.36 -11.39
N VAL A 233 -3.89 -19.68 -10.21
CA VAL A 233 -4.06 -18.75 -9.12
C VAL A 233 -2.72 -18.22 -8.63
N VAL A 234 -1.73 -19.09 -8.44
CA VAL A 234 -0.39 -18.73 -7.97
C VAL A 234 0.35 -17.87 -9.01
N ASP A 235 0.27 -18.23 -10.28
CA ASP A 235 0.94 -17.53 -11.38
C ASP A 235 0.42 -16.10 -11.57
N TRP A 236 -0.84 -15.83 -11.25
CA TRP A 236 -1.46 -14.51 -11.40
C TRP A 236 -1.63 -13.74 -10.09
N ASN A 237 -1.34 -14.34 -8.93
CA ASN A 237 -1.40 -13.66 -7.63
C ASN A 237 -0.24 -12.65 -7.50
N PRO A 238 -0.51 -11.33 -7.51
CA PRO A 238 0.54 -10.32 -7.44
C PRO A 238 1.30 -10.34 -6.11
N GLY A 239 0.64 -10.71 -4.99
CA GLY A 239 1.29 -10.84 -3.70
C GLY A 239 2.32 -11.97 -3.70
N TYR A 240 1.96 -13.15 -4.23
CA TYR A 240 2.90 -14.27 -4.37
C TYR A 240 4.08 -13.92 -5.29
N LYS A 241 3.78 -13.30 -6.46
CA LYS A 241 4.83 -12.90 -7.41
C LYS A 241 5.84 -11.94 -6.81
N LEU A 242 5.37 -10.90 -6.12
CA LEU A 242 6.27 -9.95 -5.44
C LEU A 242 7.16 -10.66 -4.42
N LEU A 243 6.59 -11.53 -3.57
CA LEU A 243 7.36 -12.25 -2.58
C LEU A 243 8.39 -13.20 -3.22
N THR A 244 8.01 -13.88 -4.30
CA THR A 244 8.93 -14.75 -5.06
C THR A 244 10.08 -13.94 -5.65
N MET A 245 9.80 -12.79 -6.29
CA MET A 245 10.84 -11.91 -6.83
C MET A 245 11.81 -11.42 -5.74
N TYR A 246 11.32 -11.05 -4.55
CA TYR A 246 12.21 -10.71 -3.43
C TYR A 246 13.05 -11.90 -2.95
N ARG A 247 12.46 -13.09 -2.84
CA ARG A 247 13.17 -14.31 -2.42
C ARG A 247 14.24 -14.70 -3.43
N ASP A 248 13.94 -14.64 -4.73
CA ASP A 248 14.90 -14.91 -5.79
C ASP A 248 16.13 -14.03 -5.67
N VAL A 249 15.93 -12.72 -5.47
CA VAL A 249 17.00 -11.74 -5.40
C VAL A 249 17.77 -11.81 -4.08
N ILE A 250 17.07 -11.91 -2.93
CA ILE A 250 17.68 -11.79 -1.60
C ILE A 250 18.27 -13.13 -1.15
N LEU A 251 17.52 -14.24 -1.32
CA LEU A 251 17.90 -15.54 -0.74
C LEU A 251 18.59 -16.45 -1.75
N TYR A 252 18.08 -16.48 -2.98
CA TYR A 252 18.51 -17.47 -3.98
C TYR A 252 19.50 -16.91 -5.00
N GLN A 253 19.83 -15.62 -4.91
CA GLN A 253 20.76 -14.96 -5.83
C GLN A 253 20.44 -15.22 -7.30
N ARG A 254 19.16 -15.10 -7.65
CA ARG A 254 18.63 -15.32 -9.00
C ARG A 254 17.99 -14.06 -9.52
N VAL A 255 18.07 -13.86 -10.83
CA VAL A 255 17.27 -12.84 -11.51
C VAL A 255 15.85 -13.37 -11.66
N PRO A 256 14.82 -12.64 -11.19
CA PRO A 256 13.43 -13.05 -11.39
C PRO A 256 13.12 -13.23 -12.87
N PRO A 257 12.33 -14.24 -13.24
CA PRO A 257 11.96 -14.48 -14.64
C PRO A 257 11.28 -13.26 -15.28
N GLY A 258 11.58 -12.99 -16.55
CA GLY A 258 10.99 -11.86 -17.29
C GLY A 258 9.46 -11.86 -17.29
N ARG A 259 8.84 -13.07 -17.24
CA ARG A 259 7.40 -13.24 -17.07
C ARG A 259 6.87 -12.59 -15.78
N ASP A 260 7.60 -12.71 -14.66
CA ASP A 260 7.15 -12.16 -13.38
C ASP A 260 7.21 -10.63 -13.39
N TRP A 261 8.23 -10.06 -14.02
CA TRP A 261 8.30 -8.61 -14.29
C TRP A 261 7.14 -8.13 -15.15
N ALA A 262 6.80 -8.87 -16.23
CA ALA A 262 5.69 -8.53 -17.12
C ALA A 262 4.34 -8.59 -16.40
N VAL A 263 4.10 -9.66 -15.63
CA VAL A 263 2.85 -9.83 -14.84
C VAL A 263 2.74 -8.71 -13.81
N MET A 264 3.80 -8.41 -13.06
CA MET A 264 3.77 -7.32 -12.09
C MET A 264 3.64 -5.95 -12.74
N GLY A 265 4.30 -5.71 -13.86
CA GLY A 265 4.13 -4.49 -14.66
C GLY A 265 2.69 -4.30 -15.12
N LEU A 266 2.05 -5.36 -15.60
CA LEU A 266 0.63 -5.36 -15.98
C LEU A 266 -0.27 -5.03 -14.78
N TRP A 267 -0.06 -5.68 -13.64
CA TRP A 267 -0.81 -5.40 -12.41
C TRP A 267 -0.67 -3.95 -11.97
N VAL A 268 0.55 -3.38 -12.03
CA VAL A 268 0.80 -1.97 -11.70
C VAL A 268 0.04 -1.05 -12.66
N LEU A 269 0.15 -1.28 -13.97
CA LEU A 269 -0.54 -0.47 -14.98
C LEU A 269 -2.05 -0.49 -14.78
N VAL A 270 -2.62 -1.68 -14.58
CA VAL A 270 -4.06 -1.84 -14.37
C VAL A 270 -4.50 -1.18 -13.06
N THR A 271 -3.84 -1.49 -11.95
CA THR A 271 -4.30 -1.00 -10.64
C THR A 271 -4.08 0.50 -10.47
N VAL A 272 -2.95 1.05 -10.92
CA VAL A 272 -2.70 2.50 -10.86
C VAL A 272 -3.56 3.23 -11.88
N GLY A 273 -3.62 2.77 -13.13
CA GLY A 273 -4.40 3.40 -14.19
C GLY A 273 -5.89 3.42 -13.88
N VAL A 274 -6.45 2.23 -13.64
CA VAL A 274 -7.88 2.10 -13.32
C VAL A 274 -8.17 2.73 -11.95
N GLY A 275 -7.33 2.49 -10.94
CA GLY A 275 -7.48 3.06 -9.59
C GLY A 275 -7.48 4.59 -9.59
N TYR A 276 -6.58 5.21 -10.36
CA TYR A 276 -6.50 6.66 -10.46
C TYR A 276 -7.74 7.25 -11.15
N VAL A 277 -8.17 6.69 -12.27
CA VAL A 277 -9.40 7.12 -12.99
C VAL A 277 -10.62 6.87 -12.12
N PHE A 278 -10.70 5.71 -11.47
CA PHE A 278 -11.78 5.36 -10.56
C PHE A 278 -11.85 6.34 -9.40
N PHE A 279 -10.72 6.70 -8.76
CA PHE A 279 -10.67 7.68 -7.69
C PHE A 279 -11.08 9.08 -8.17
N TRP A 280 -10.50 9.57 -9.28
CA TRP A 280 -10.80 10.86 -9.88
C TRP A 280 -12.27 11.01 -10.24
N ALA A 281 -12.94 9.95 -10.70
CA ALA A 281 -14.35 10.01 -11.13
C ALA A 281 -15.32 10.46 -10.03
N ARG A 282 -14.93 10.42 -8.76
CA ARG A 282 -15.74 10.84 -7.60
C ARG A 282 -15.09 11.95 -6.77
N GLU A 283 -14.16 12.69 -7.34
CA GLU A 283 -13.46 13.80 -6.67
C GLU A 283 -14.41 14.74 -5.93
N GLU A 284 -15.54 15.08 -6.52
CA GLU A 284 -16.54 16.00 -5.94
C GLU A 284 -17.19 15.47 -4.65
N SER A 285 -17.32 14.16 -4.51
CA SER A 285 -18.07 13.55 -3.40
C SER A 285 -17.28 13.44 -2.10
N TYR A 286 -15.94 13.51 -2.13
CA TYR A 286 -15.11 13.30 -0.94
C TYR A 286 -15.14 14.45 0.09
N GLY A 287 -15.78 15.58 -0.20
CA GLY A 287 -15.91 16.72 0.71
C GLY A 287 -17.34 16.97 1.21
N VAL A 288 -18.32 16.23 0.67
CA VAL A 288 -19.73 16.35 1.05
C VAL A 288 -20.00 15.36 2.19
N GLU A 289 -20.53 15.87 3.31
CA GLU A 289 -20.99 15.01 4.41
C GLU A 289 -22.25 14.24 4.00
N ARG A 290 -22.24 12.95 4.31
CA ARG A 290 -23.48 12.21 4.56
C ARG A 290 -23.60 12.00 6.04
#